data_63be1647b9febe95aa0692128ab745cf
#
_entry.id   63be1647b9febe95aa0692128ab745cf
#
_cell.length_a   1.000
_cell.length_b   1.000
_cell.length_c   1.000
_cell.angle_alpha   90.00
_cell.angle_beta   90.00
_cell.angle_gamma   90.00
#
_symmetry.space_group_name_H-M   'P 1'
#
loop_
_entity.id
_entity.type
_entity.pdbx_description
1 polymer ?
#
loop_
_entity_poly.entity_id
_entity_poly.type
_entity_poly.pdbx_seq_one_letter_code
_entity_poly.pdbx_strand_id
1 'polypeptide(L)'
;MTAHAPILPILIPFAAALVLMAGTGRGLAFQRGVGLAAALAGIAAAAWLTLLADRGEILVYALGDWPAPFGIVLAADRLAAGMTLLTALLAAVCLLHASHGFDARGRHFHALFQLQIVGLQGAFLTGDLFNLFVFFEVMLLASYALLAHGGGLARTRAGLAYVVLNLAGSALFLIALGMLYGTLGTLNLADVALRL
;
A
#
# COMPACT_ATOMS: atom_id res chain seq x y z
N MET A 1 -5.01 -22.19 4.90
CA MET A 1 -4.27 -21.01 5.42
C MET A 1 -3.39 -20.35 4.34
N THR A 2 -2.83 -21.07 3.39
CA THR A 2 -2.04 -20.52 2.28
C THR A 2 -2.84 -19.63 1.31
N ALA A 3 -4.12 -19.91 1.14
CA ALA A 3 -5.00 -19.14 0.25
C ALA A 3 -5.12 -17.64 0.63
N HIS A 4 -4.97 -17.29 1.90
CA HIS A 4 -5.05 -15.91 2.37
C HIS A 4 -3.68 -15.22 2.52
N ALA A 5 -2.59 -15.88 2.13
CA ALA A 5 -1.25 -15.31 2.24
C ALA A 5 -1.08 -13.97 1.49
N PRO A 6 -1.60 -13.79 0.24
CA PRO A 6 -1.40 -12.55 -0.50
C PRO A 6 -2.05 -11.31 0.10
N ILE A 7 -3.12 -11.46 0.89
CA ILE A 7 -3.82 -10.31 1.47
C ILE A 7 -3.20 -9.82 2.78
N LEU A 8 -2.43 -10.66 3.50
CA LEU A 8 -1.86 -10.33 4.82
C LEU A 8 -0.95 -9.10 4.82
N PRO A 9 -0.02 -8.92 3.84
CA PRO A 9 0.84 -7.75 3.78
C PRO A 9 0.07 -6.43 3.68
N ILE A 10 -1.18 -6.46 3.19
CA ILE A 10 -2.08 -5.30 3.09
C ILE A 10 -2.90 -5.14 4.37
N LEU A 11 -3.48 -6.23 4.89
CA LEU A 11 -4.37 -6.18 6.05
C LEU A 11 -3.67 -5.80 7.35
N ILE A 12 -2.42 -6.24 7.55
CA ILE A 12 -1.66 -5.95 8.77
C ILE A 12 -1.47 -4.44 8.96
N PRO A 13 -0.87 -3.69 8.01
CA PRO A 13 -0.71 -2.25 8.15
C PRO A 13 -2.07 -1.52 8.14
N PHE A 14 -3.07 -2.01 7.41
CA PHE A 14 -4.41 -1.43 7.43
C PHE A 14 -5.06 -1.51 8.82
N ALA A 15 -5.06 -2.69 9.43
CA ALA A 15 -5.57 -2.87 10.79
C ALA A 15 -4.80 -2.02 11.80
N ALA A 16 -3.48 -1.94 11.68
CA ALA A 16 -2.65 -1.09 12.51
C ALA A 16 -3.00 0.40 12.34
N ALA A 17 -3.24 0.86 11.11
CA ALA A 17 -3.68 2.24 10.86
C ALA A 17 -4.99 2.54 11.59
N LEU A 18 -5.98 1.65 11.52
CA LEU A 18 -7.26 1.81 12.22
C LEU A 18 -7.07 1.86 13.74
N VAL A 19 -6.28 0.95 14.32
CA VAL A 19 -5.97 0.93 15.76
C VAL A 19 -5.27 2.22 16.18
N LEU A 20 -4.34 2.74 15.38
CA LEU A 20 -3.61 3.97 15.63
C LEU A 20 -4.51 5.20 15.53
N MET A 21 -5.44 5.22 14.58
CA MET A 21 -6.44 6.29 14.47
C MET A 21 -7.42 6.29 15.64
N ALA A 22 -7.94 5.13 16.02
CA ALA A 22 -8.80 4.99 17.19
C ALA A 22 -8.07 5.31 18.51
N GLY A 23 -6.78 5.03 18.56
CA GLY A 23 -5.92 5.26 19.72
C GLY A 23 -5.21 6.62 19.75
N THR A 24 -5.67 7.63 19.03
CA THR A 24 -4.99 8.95 18.88
C THR A 24 -4.73 9.70 20.20
N GLY A 25 -5.54 9.44 21.21
CA GLY A 25 -5.36 10.01 22.57
C GLY A 25 -4.36 9.26 23.44
N ARG A 26 -3.88 8.11 23.02
CA ARG A 26 -2.89 7.30 23.73
C ARG A 26 -1.49 7.78 23.33
N GLY A 27 -0.64 8.10 24.25
CA GLY A 27 0.66 8.74 24.03
C GLY A 27 1.55 8.10 22.94
N LEU A 28 2.66 8.76 22.64
CA LEU A 28 3.58 8.39 21.55
C LEU A 28 4.15 6.97 21.70
N ALA A 29 4.36 6.50 22.95
CA ALA A 29 4.84 5.13 23.20
C ALA A 29 3.87 4.06 22.68
N PHE A 30 2.56 4.25 22.82
CA PHE A 30 1.55 3.37 22.25
C PHE A 30 1.62 3.36 20.72
N GLN A 31 1.72 4.53 20.10
CA GLN A 31 1.78 4.65 18.64
C GLN A 31 3.03 3.97 18.07
N ARG A 32 4.20 4.15 18.70
CA ARG A 32 5.45 3.47 18.35
C ARG A 32 5.34 1.95 18.53
N GLY A 33 4.75 1.50 19.63
CA GLY A 33 4.57 0.08 19.92
C GLY A 33 3.70 -0.62 18.87
N VAL A 34 2.53 -0.05 18.55
CA VAL A 34 1.63 -0.59 17.51
C VAL A 34 2.30 -0.54 16.13
N GLY A 35 2.92 0.59 15.77
CA GLY A 35 3.60 0.75 14.49
C GLY A 35 4.73 -0.26 14.29
N LEU A 36 5.57 -0.47 15.31
CA LEU A 36 6.67 -1.43 15.24
C LEU A 36 6.17 -2.87 15.22
N ALA A 37 5.16 -3.20 16.03
CA ALA A 37 4.54 -4.53 16.01
C ALA A 37 3.95 -4.86 14.63
N ALA A 38 3.28 -3.90 13.99
CA ALA A 38 2.76 -4.06 12.63
C ALA A 38 3.89 -4.23 11.60
N ALA A 39 4.98 -3.49 11.73
CA ALA A 39 6.14 -3.62 10.84
C ALA A 39 6.77 -5.02 10.96
N LEU A 40 6.97 -5.53 12.17
CA LEU A 40 7.50 -6.88 12.39
C LEU A 40 6.55 -7.96 11.87
N ALA A 41 5.25 -7.83 12.12
CA ALA A 41 4.23 -8.74 11.59
C ALA A 41 4.19 -8.68 10.05
N GLY A 42 4.34 -7.49 9.47
CA GLY A 42 4.42 -7.29 8.02
C GLY A 42 5.65 -7.97 7.41
N ILE A 43 6.82 -7.87 8.05
CA ILE A 43 8.03 -8.61 7.62
C ILE A 43 7.79 -10.12 7.66
N ALA A 44 7.20 -10.64 8.74
CA ALA A 44 6.93 -12.07 8.87
C ALA A 44 5.95 -12.56 7.79
N ALA A 45 4.87 -11.79 7.52
CA ALA A 45 3.90 -12.10 6.48
C ALA A 45 4.51 -12.06 5.07
N ALA A 46 5.31 -11.03 4.76
CA ALA A 46 5.97 -10.90 3.47
C ALA A 46 7.05 -11.97 3.25
N ALA A 47 7.82 -12.31 4.29
CA ALA A 47 8.79 -13.40 4.22
C ALA A 47 8.10 -14.75 3.98
N TRP A 48 6.99 -15.01 4.69
CA TRP A 48 6.19 -16.21 4.45
C TRP A 48 5.64 -16.25 3.02
N LEU A 49 5.11 -15.12 2.52
CA LEU A 49 4.63 -15.00 1.14
C LEU A 49 5.76 -15.30 0.13
N THR A 50 6.96 -14.76 0.37
CA THR A 50 8.14 -15.00 -0.48
C THR A 50 8.52 -16.48 -0.51
N LEU A 51 8.51 -17.16 0.64
CA LEU A 51 8.79 -18.60 0.72
C LEU A 51 7.73 -19.44 -0.03
N LEU A 52 6.48 -19.00 -0.04
CA LEU A 52 5.42 -19.67 -0.81
C LEU A 52 5.59 -19.44 -2.32
N ALA A 53 5.84 -18.20 -2.74
CA ALA A 53 6.04 -17.83 -4.15
C ALA A 53 7.30 -18.47 -4.75
N ASP A 54 8.33 -18.78 -3.93
CA ASP A 54 9.55 -19.44 -4.40
C ASP A 54 9.32 -20.89 -4.88
N ARG A 55 8.19 -21.50 -4.51
CA ARG A 55 7.79 -22.83 -5.00
C ARG A 55 7.42 -22.84 -6.50
N GLY A 56 7.39 -21.68 -7.14
CA GLY A 56 7.18 -21.53 -8.59
C GLY A 56 5.72 -21.38 -9.01
N GLU A 57 4.79 -21.30 -8.06
CA GLU A 57 3.37 -21.06 -8.32
C GLU A 57 3.04 -19.57 -8.10
N ILE A 58 2.20 -19.01 -8.97
CA ILE A 58 1.61 -17.69 -8.75
C ILE A 58 0.46 -17.84 -7.75
N LEU A 59 0.57 -17.20 -6.60
CA LEU A 59 -0.49 -17.23 -5.60
C LEU A 59 -1.56 -16.19 -5.95
N VAL A 60 -2.74 -16.66 -6.28
CA VAL A 60 -3.87 -15.82 -6.67
C VAL A 60 -4.89 -15.77 -5.53
N TYR A 61 -5.31 -14.56 -5.18
CA TYR A 61 -6.38 -14.31 -4.20
C TYR A 61 -7.47 -13.46 -4.84
N ALA A 62 -8.61 -14.08 -5.15
CA ALA A 62 -9.80 -13.39 -5.67
C ALA A 62 -10.61 -12.82 -4.50
N LEU A 63 -10.78 -11.50 -4.47
CA LEU A 63 -11.60 -10.84 -3.45
C LEU A 63 -13.08 -11.08 -3.74
N GLY A 64 -13.77 -11.73 -2.79
CA GLY A 64 -15.19 -12.05 -2.93
C GLY A 64 -15.53 -13.10 -3.98
N ASP A 65 -14.52 -13.75 -4.56
CA ASP A 65 -14.65 -14.82 -5.57
C ASP A 65 -15.44 -14.40 -6.84
N TRP A 66 -15.38 -13.11 -7.18
CA TRP A 66 -16.00 -12.57 -8.37
C TRP A 66 -15.12 -12.85 -9.60
N PRO A 67 -15.73 -13.32 -10.73
CA PRO A 67 -14.97 -13.55 -11.94
C PRO A 67 -14.51 -12.26 -12.62
N ALA A 68 -13.44 -12.33 -13.42
CA ALA A 68 -13.08 -11.27 -14.34
C ALA A 68 -14.26 -10.98 -15.32
N PRO A 69 -14.45 -9.73 -15.77
CA PRO A 69 -13.60 -8.54 -15.59
C PRO A 69 -13.90 -7.72 -14.33
N PHE A 70 -14.85 -8.12 -13.49
CA PHE A 70 -15.32 -7.31 -12.36
C PHE A 70 -14.63 -7.66 -11.03
N GLY A 71 -14.03 -8.86 -10.93
CA GLY A 71 -13.37 -9.32 -9.72
C GLY A 71 -12.00 -8.69 -9.53
N ILE A 72 -11.74 -8.14 -8.33
CA ILE A 72 -10.41 -7.69 -7.93
C ILE A 72 -9.60 -8.92 -7.53
N VAL A 73 -8.39 -9.02 -8.09
CA VAL A 73 -7.49 -10.14 -7.86
C VAL A 73 -6.16 -9.60 -7.32
N LEU A 74 -5.64 -10.25 -6.26
CA LEU A 74 -4.25 -10.10 -5.87
C LEU A 74 -3.46 -11.28 -6.44
N ALA A 75 -2.30 -10.99 -7.00
CA ALA A 75 -1.40 -11.97 -7.59
C ALA A 75 0.01 -11.80 -6.98
N ALA A 76 0.50 -12.84 -6.35
CA ALA A 76 1.85 -12.84 -5.80
C ALA A 76 2.72 -13.84 -6.57
N ASP A 77 3.53 -13.33 -7.45
CA ASP A 77 4.66 -14.02 -8.05
C ASP A 77 5.94 -13.77 -7.23
N ARG A 78 7.07 -14.29 -7.67
CA ARG A 78 8.37 -14.08 -6.99
C ARG A 78 8.77 -12.61 -6.91
N LEU A 79 8.50 -11.82 -7.96
CA LEU A 79 8.84 -10.40 -7.99
C LEU A 79 7.95 -9.61 -7.01
N ALA A 80 6.65 -9.78 -7.07
CA ALA A 80 5.70 -9.13 -6.17
C ALA A 80 6.00 -9.47 -4.70
N ALA A 81 6.23 -10.75 -4.40
CA ALA A 81 6.59 -11.20 -3.06
C ALA A 81 7.91 -10.60 -2.57
N GLY A 82 8.93 -10.55 -3.43
CA GLY A 82 10.21 -9.90 -3.13
C GLY A 82 10.07 -8.40 -2.86
N MET A 83 9.25 -7.70 -3.66
CA MET A 83 8.99 -6.26 -3.48
C MET A 83 8.18 -5.98 -2.21
N THR A 84 7.25 -6.84 -1.83
CA THR A 84 6.52 -6.72 -0.56
C THR A 84 7.45 -6.92 0.65
N LEU A 85 8.36 -7.87 0.58
CA LEU A 85 9.36 -8.09 1.63
C LEU A 85 10.32 -6.91 1.75
N LEU A 86 10.85 -6.41 0.63
CA LEU A 86 11.71 -5.23 0.60
C LEU A 86 11.00 -4.02 1.22
N THR A 87 9.75 -3.80 0.85
CA THR A 87 8.93 -2.71 1.40
C THR A 87 8.75 -2.84 2.91
N ALA A 88 8.46 -4.05 3.40
CA ALA A 88 8.29 -4.29 4.83
C ALA A 88 9.58 -4.04 5.63
N LEU A 89 10.73 -4.45 5.10
CA LEU A 89 12.05 -4.21 5.70
C LEU A 89 12.37 -2.70 5.74
N LEU A 90 12.20 -2.00 4.61
CA LEU A 90 12.43 -0.56 4.55
C LEU A 90 11.48 0.21 5.47
N ALA A 91 10.20 -0.20 5.54
CA ALA A 91 9.23 0.39 6.45
C ALA A 91 9.67 0.29 7.91
N ALA A 92 10.17 -0.87 8.35
CA ALA A 92 10.66 -1.05 9.70
C ALA A 92 11.85 -0.13 10.00
N VAL A 93 12.81 -0.04 9.09
CA VAL A 93 13.99 0.85 9.23
C VAL A 93 13.55 2.32 9.29
N CYS A 94 12.65 2.76 8.40
CA CYS A 94 12.13 4.12 8.38
C CYS A 94 11.37 4.47 9.67
N LEU A 95 10.58 3.53 10.20
CA LEU A 95 9.84 3.70 11.45
C LEU A 95 10.78 3.83 12.66
N LEU A 96 11.81 2.98 12.73
CA LEU A 96 12.85 3.07 13.75
C LEU A 96 13.56 4.42 13.69
N HIS A 97 13.94 4.87 12.49
CA HIS A 97 14.57 6.17 12.31
C HIS A 97 13.64 7.32 12.74
N ALA A 98 12.38 7.30 12.32
CA ALA A 98 11.40 8.33 12.67
C ALA A 98 11.14 8.41 14.18
N SER A 99 11.25 7.29 14.91
CA SER A 99 11.08 7.21 16.36
C SER A 99 12.16 7.98 17.16
N HIS A 100 13.21 8.47 16.51
CA HIS A 100 14.21 9.37 17.13
C HIS A 100 13.76 10.85 17.19
N GLY A 101 12.45 11.11 17.10
CA GLY A 101 11.85 12.43 17.34
C GLY A 101 11.18 13.07 16.12
N PHE A 102 11.30 12.49 14.93
CA PHE A 102 10.59 12.98 13.76
C PHE A 102 9.06 12.75 13.90
N ASP A 103 8.66 11.60 14.41
CA ASP A 103 7.28 11.20 14.66
C ASP A 103 6.55 12.10 15.70
N ALA A 104 7.31 12.74 16.58
CA ALA A 104 6.78 13.67 17.59
C ALA A 104 6.42 15.07 17.04
N ARG A 105 6.79 15.39 15.81
CA ARG A 105 6.59 16.74 15.22
C ARG A 105 5.15 17.02 14.80
N GLY A 106 4.26 16.04 14.84
CA GLY A 106 2.86 16.20 14.48
C GLY A 106 2.03 15.00 14.90
N ARG A 107 0.70 15.13 14.72
CA ARG A 107 -0.24 14.06 15.06
C ARG A 107 -0.34 13.04 13.90
N HIS A 108 -0.72 11.83 14.21
CA HIS A 108 -1.09 10.79 13.24
C HIS A 108 0.04 10.25 12.36
N PHE A 109 1.31 10.57 12.63
CA PHE A 109 2.44 10.08 11.82
C PHE A 109 2.37 8.56 11.60
N HIS A 110 2.26 7.80 12.68
CA HIS A 110 2.27 6.32 12.60
C HIS A 110 1.07 5.76 11.83
N ALA A 111 -0.13 6.34 11.97
CA ALA A 111 -1.31 5.90 11.22
C ALA A 111 -1.15 6.18 9.71
N LEU A 112 -0.71 7.39 9.35
CA LEU A 112 -0.46 7.78 7.96
C LEU A 112 0.66 6.94 7.34
N PHE A 113 1.70 6.64 8.10
CA PHE A 113 2.79 5.78 7.66
C PHE A 113 2.29 4.36 7.36
N GLN A 114 1.44 3.79 8.20
CA GLN A 114 0.83 2.48 7.92
C GLN A 114 -0.06 2.52 6.67
N LEU A 115 -0.84 3.58 6.44
CA LEU A 115 -1.61 3.74 5.20
C LEU A 115 -0.70 3.86 3.96
N GLN A 116 0.46 4.50 4.09
CA GLN A 116 1.48 4.52 3.03
C GLN A 116 1.93 3.10 2.67
N ILE A 117 2.16 2.26 3.68
CA ILE A 117 2.54 0.85 3.48
C ILE A 117 1.40 0.04 2.85
N VAL A 118 0.13 0.29 3.24
CA VAL A 118 -1.04 -0.33 2.58
C VAL A 118 -1.02 -0.09 1.08
N GLY A 119 -0.83 1.17 0.67
CA GLY A 119 -0.79 1.53 -0.75
C GLY A 119 0.37 0.84 -1.50
N LEU A 120 1.57 0.83 -0.91
CA LEU A 120 2.74 0.16 -1.51
C LEU A 120 2.55 -1.36 -1.63
N GLN A 121 2.12 -2.02 -0.57
CA GLN A 121 1.90 -3.48 -0.57
C GLN A 121 0.79 -3.86 -1.55
N GLY A 122 -0.30 -3.08 -1.57
CA GLY A 122 -1.40 -3.31 -2.49
C GLY A 122 -1.00 -3.12 -3.96
N ALA A 123 -0.18 -2.10 -4.26
CA ALA A 123 0.31 -1.85 -5.61
C ALA A 123 1.19 -2.99 -6.15
N PHE A 124 2.02 -3.61 -5.30
CA PHE A 124 2.86 -4.73 -5.72
C PHE A 124 2.10 -6.05 -5.87
N LEU A 125 1.00 -6.22 -5.14
CA LEU A 125 0.25 -7.47 -5.11
C LEU A 125 -0.98 -7.46 -6.02
N THR A 126 -1.39 -6.31 -6.55
CA THR A 126 -2.60 -6.27 -7.38
C THR A 126 -2.41 -6.92 -8.74
N GLY A 127 -3.41 -7.69 -9.17
CA GLY A 127 -3.53 -8.25 -10.51
C GLY A 127 -4.56 -7.51 -11.38
N ASP A 128 -4.97 -6.30 -10.97
CA ASP A 128 -5.95 -5.48 -11.68
C ASP A 128 -5.49 -4.04 -11.77
N LEU A 129 -5.57 -3.43 -12.95
CA LEU A 129 -5.08 -2.07 -13.22
C LEU A 129 -5.90 -0.99 -12.54
N PHE A 130 -7.23 -1.17 -12.39
CA PHE A 130 -8.04 -0.20 -11.65
C PHE A 130 -7.73 -0.25 -10.15
N ASN A 131 -7.55 -1.45 -9.62
CA ASN A 131 -7.15 -1.63 -8.24
C ASN A 131 -5.72 -1.10 -7.98
N LEU A 132 -4.83 -1.18 -8.97
CA LEU A 132 -3.51 -0.52 -8.93
C LEU A 132 -3.67 0.99 -8.75
N PHE A 133 -4.55 1.61 -9.55
CA PHE A 133 -4.89 3.03 -9.41
C PHE A 133 -5.38 3.35 -8.00
N VAL A 134 -6.29 2.56 -7.45
CA VAL A 134 -6.83 2.77 -6.09
C VAL A 134 -5.71 2.70 -5.03
N PHE A 135 -4.80 1.74 -5.12
CA PHE A 135 -3.68 1.64 -4.18
C PHE A 135 -2.68 2.81 -4.34
N PHE A 136 -2.46 3.30 -5.56
CA PHE A 136 -1.70 4.53 -5.77
C PHE A 136 -2.38 5.74 -5.13
N GLU A 137 -3.70 5.88 -5.24
CA GLU A 137 -4.43 6.96 -4.58
C GLU A 137 -4.30 6.90 -3.06
N VAL A 138 -4.44 5.72 -2.46
CA VAL A 138 -4.23 5.53 -1.01
C VAL A 138 -2.81 5.94 -0.61
N MET A 139 -1.81 5.51 -1.37
CA MET A 139 -0.41 5.85 -1.15
C MET A 139 -0.17 7.36 -1.27
N LEU A 140 -0.70 7.99 -2.32
CA LEU A 140 -0.55 9.42 -2.57
C LEU A 140 -1.20 10.27 -1.48
N LEU A 141 -2.44 9.95 -1.07
CA LEU A 141 -3.13 10.66 0.00
C LEU A 141 -2.37 10.58 1.33
N ALA A 142 -1.86 9.39 1.67
CA ALA A 142 -1.01 9.20 2.85
C ALA A 142 0.28 10.02 2.74
N SER A 143 0.93 10.03 1.56
CA SER A 143 2.17 10.78 1.31
C SER A 143 1.96 12.29 1.41
N TYR A 144 0.83 12.83 0.94
CA TYR A 144 0.49 14.24 1.05
C TYR A 144 0.41 14.69 2.52
N ALA A 145 -0.26 13.87 3.35
CA ALA A 145 -0.38 14.14 4.77
C ALA A 145 0.98 13.99 5.50
N LEU A 146 1.79 13.00 5.13
CA LEU A 146 3.15 12.81 5.67
C LEU A 146 4.10 13.95 5.26
N LEU A 147 3.99 14.46 4.05
CA LEU A 147 4.79 15.61 3.58
C LEU A 147 4.48 16.88 4.40
N ALA A 148 3.21 17.07 4.76
CA ALA A 148 2.77 18.18 5.62
C ALA A 148 3.13 17.98 7.11
N HIS A 149 3.62 16.79 7.52
CA HIS A 149 3.95 16.47 8.89
C HIS A 149 5.02 17.41 9.47
N GLY A 150 4.76 17.95 10.64
CA GLY A 150 5.62 18.95 11.29
C GLY A 150 5.34 20.41 10.89
N GLY A 151 4.46 20.64 9.91
CA GLY A 151 3.98 21.97 9.54
C GLY A 151 5.02 22.91 8.90
N GLY A 152 4.65 24.18 8.78
CA GLY A 152 5.50 25.25 8.28
C GLY A 152 5.21 25.65 6.82
N LEU A 153 5.33 26.97 6.53
CA LEU A 153 4.96 27.56 5.24
C LEU A 153 5.75 26.97 4.06
N ALA A 154 7.04 26.70 4.27
CA ALA A 154 7.90 26.11 3.23
C ALA A 154 7.42 24.70 2.82
N ARG A 155 7.06 23.86 3.80
CA ARG A 155 6.51 22.51 3.53
C ARG A 155 5.15 22.56 2.86
N THR A 156 4.28 23.50 3.29
CA THR A 156 2.95 23.65 2.68
C THR A 156 3.07 24.07 1.21
N ARG A 157 3.98 25.00 0.89
CA ARG A 157 4.21 25.43 -0.50
C ARG A 157 4.76 24.29 -1.38
N ALA A 158 5.78 23.58 -0.86
CA ALA A 158 6.36 22.45 -1.60
C ALA A 158 5.32 21.31 -1.73
N GLY A 159 4.55 21.06 -0.67
CA GLY A 159 3.47 20.07 -0.66
C GLY A 159 2.38 20.38 -1.68
N LEU A 160 2.00 21.63 -1.86
CA LEU A 160 0.99 22.01 -2.83
C LEU A 160 1.44 21.68 -4.28
N ALA A 161 2.68 22.01 -4.65
CA ALA A 161 3.22 21.66 -5.95
C ALA A 161 3.25 20.14 -6.17
N TYR A 162 3.68 19.38 -5.15
CA TYR A 162 3.68 17.93 -5.16
C TYR A 162 2.26 17.36 -5.38
N VAL A 163 1.26 17.84 -4.64
CA VAL A 163 -0.14 17.42 -4.78
C VAL A 163 -0.67 17.71 -6.17
N VAL A 164 -0.47 18.94 -6.70
CA VAL A 164 -0.97 19.33 -8.02
C VAL A 164 -0.39 18.45 -9.13
N LEU A 165 0.92 18.20 -9.10
CA LEU A 165 1.58 17.35 -10.10
C LEU A 165 1.07 15.92 -10.06
N ASN A 166 0.93 15.35 -8.84
CA ASN A 166 0.42 13.98 -8.70
C ASN A 166 -1.05 13.87 -9.09
N LEU A 167 -1.91 14.85 -8.75
CA LEU A 167 -3.31 14.85 -9.19
C LEU A 167 -3.43 14.90 -10.73
N ALA A 168 -2.59 15.69 -11.40
CA ALA A 168 -2.56 15.70 -12.85
C ALA A 168 -2.13 14.34 -13.43
N GLY A 169 -1.09 13.72 -12.86
CA GLY A 169 -0.64 12.39 -13.25
C GLY A 169 -1.70 11.31 -13.01
N SER A 170 -2.35 11.36 -11.85
CA SER A 170 -3.44 10.47 -11.46
C SER A 170 -4.65 10.59 -12.40
N ALA A 171 -5.03 11.81 -12.77
CA ALA A 171 -6.10 12.04 -13.73
C ALA A 171 -5.77 11.45 -15.11
N LEU A 172 -4.53 11.63 -15.60
CA LEU A 172 -4.08 11.03 -16.85
C LEU A 172 -4.07 9.51 -16.79
N PHE A 173 -3.65 8.94 -15.68
CA PHE A 173 -3.68 7.49 -15.47
C PHE A 173 -5.11 6.96 -15.51
N LEU A 174 -6.05 7.62 -14.83
CA LEU A 174 -7.46 7.22 -14.84
C LEU A 174 -8.08 7.31 -16.25
N ILE A 175 -7.75 8.35 -17.02
CA ILE A 175 -8.19 8.49 -18.42
C ILE A 175 -7.64 7.33 -19.26
N ALA A 176 -6.35 6.98 -19.11
CA ALA A 176 -5.74 5.86 -19.82
C ALA A 176 -6.40 4.52 -19.46
N LEU A 177 -6.75 4.31 -18.20
CA LEU A 177 -7.52 3.12 -17.77
C LEU A 177 -8.91 3.07 -18.40
N GLY A 178 -9.60 4.22 -18.46
CA GLY A 178 -10.91 4.32 -19.12
C GLY A 178 -10.85 3.99 -20.62
N MET A 179 -9.81 4.47 -21.30
CA MET A 179 -9.57 4.15 -22.72
C MET A 179 -9.26 2.64 -22.90
N LEU A 180 -8.41 2.08 -22.06
CA LEU A 180 -8.06 0.68 -22.09
C LEU A 180 -9.30 -0.21 -21.84
N TYR A 181 -10.10 0.14 -20.84
CA TYR A 181 -11.35 -0.55 -20.55
C TYR A 181 -12.34 -0.45 -21.70
N GLY A 182 -12.45 0.74 -22.31
CA GLY A 182 -13.33 0.96 -23.48
C GLY A 182 -12.95 0.11 -24.71
N THR A 183 -11.66 -0.22 -24.87
CA THR A 183 -11.17 -1.03 -25.99
C THR A 183 -11.19 -2.53 -25.70
N LEU A 184 -10.77 -2.93 -24.49
CA LEU A 184 -10.59 -4.34 -24.14
C LEU A 184 -11.74 -4.93 -23.31
N GLY A 185 -12.57 -4.09 -22.66
CA GLY A 185 -13.65 -4.50 -21.77
C GLY A 185 -13.18 -5.14 -20.45
N THR A 186 -11.88 -5.00 -20.11
CA THR A 186 -11.29 -5.57 -18.89
C THR A 186 -10.08 -4.75 -18.44
N LEU A 187 -9.81 -4.73 -17.11
CA LEU A 187 -8.61 -4.18 -16.51
C LEU A 187 -7.84 -5.23 -15.69
N ASN A 188 -8.32 -6.47 -15.68
CA ASN A 188 -7.58 -7.58 -15.09
C ASN A 188 -6.33 -7.87 -15.93
N LEU A 189 -5.14 -7.86 -15.31
CA LEU A 189 -3.85 -7.99 -16.02
C LEU A 189 -3.72 -9.27 -16.83
N ALA A 190 -4.20 -10.40 -16.30
CA ALA A 190 -4.17 -11.67 -17.01
C ALA A 190 -5.11 -11.66 -18.23
N ASP A 191 -6.29 -11.08 -18.07
CA ASP A 191 -7.29 -10.97 -19.13
C ASP A 191 -6.83 -9.98 -20.24
N VAL A 192 -6.21 -8.86 -19.83
CA VAL A 192 -5.58 -7.91 -20.77
C VAL A 192 -4.50 -8.59 -21.61
N ALA A 193 -3.64 -9.39 -20.98
CA ALA A 193 -2.57 -10.10 -21.68
C ALA A 193 -3.09 -11.16 -22.69
N LEU A 194 -4.32 -11.67 -22.49
CA LEU A 194 -4.96 -12.59 -23.43
C LEU A 194 -5.68 -11.90 -24.59
N ARG A 195 -6.01 -10.59 -24.44
CA ARG A 195 -6.75 -9.81 -25.45
C ARG A 195 -5.88 -8.91 -26.30
N LEU A 196 -4.60 -8.74 -25.94
CA LEU A 196 -3.57 -8.05 -26.72
C LEU A 196 -2.85 -9.03 -27.67
#